data_7f5fee957dff2236da14f833dd88bd6d
#
_entry.id   7f5fee957dff2236da14f833dd88bd6d
#
_cell.length_a   1.000
_cell.length_b   1.000
_cell.length_c   1.000
_cell.angle_alpha   90.00
_cell.angle_beta   90.00
_cell.angle_gamma   90.00
#
_symmetry.space_group_name_H-M   'P 1'
#
loop_
_entity.id
_entity.type
_entity.pdbx_description
1 polymer ?
#
loop_
_entity_poly.entity_id
_entity_poly.type
_entity_poly.pdbx_seq_one_letter_code
_entity_poly.pdbx_strand_id
1 'polypeptide(L)'
;MNKLKEKEEIEYLPYCIGNIRHNGVVSTSNRLIRPIELSSNEYKALLYAMAVANYGEKNNQDREITEQTYIYLHKDDLGELLGLDKKNSINVAIDRIYKELSSRVAHFVIEEPLDDSKRKVKKVHSVVPIIRELRWEDDAKNALQIRFTSEVLPYFTRLASGNFTTYQLKDLFALDSVTSMSLYSYFIKNEFKYANQDTYEVELSLENIKALTDIGEKKYDRWVDFRRYVLDKIVEEINDRTSLKLEYDTIKKGRPIVGVRFKITSGHTEAVIPQSNENTQIYLDVDFDDNAIVKELGAKFDMTVRSWYIHASDPNYRQFSKWFKAEGCLTDSQANLIVNDIMFQMDFAVAGVSMNDFKKEMKYKLKNDPTFVQGNRERLNEIFGKEII
;
A
#
# COMPACT_ATOMS: atom_id res chain seq x y z
N MET A 1 30.95 6.62 38.26
CA MET A 1 30.02 5.80 37.48
C MET A 1 29.46 6.65 36.33
N ASN A 2 30.18 6.68 35.21
CA ASN A 2 29.72 7.36 33.98
C ASN A 2 28.89 6.36 33.20
N LYS A 3 27.57 6.53 33.21
CA LYS A 3 26.70 5.97 32.16
C LYS A 3 26.90 6.83 30.92
N LEU A 4 27.77 6.36 30.04
CA LEU A 4 27.74 6.81 28.62
C LEU A 4 26.34 6.52 28.12
N LYS A 5 25.56 7.58 27.84
CA LYS A 5 24.39 7.50 27.02
C LYS A 5 24.88 7.04 25.64
N GLU A 6 24.54 5.83 25.25
CA GLU A 6 24.63 5.42 23.84
C GLU A 6 23.93 6.53 23.04
N LYS A 7 24.70 7.24 22.22
CA LYS A 7 24.14 8.12 21.21
C LYS A 7 23.43 7.21 20.23
N GLU A 8 22.10 7.23 20.23
CA GLU A 8 21.32 6.66 19.13
C GLU A 8 21.89 7.22 17.84
N GLU A 9 22.40 6.37 16.96
CA GLU A 9 22.86 6.79 15.63
C GLU A 9 21.63 7.27 14.87
N ILE A 10 21.64 8.56 14.56
CA ILE A 10 20.56 9.20 13.79
C ILE A 10 20.81 8.86 12.33
N GLU A 11 19.91 8.09 11.75
CA GLU A 11 19.97 7.71 10.35
C GLU A 11 19.23 8.74 9.49
N TYR A 12 19.92 9.30 8.51
CA TYR A 12 19.35 10.25 7.56
C TYR A 12 19.23 9.60 6.19
N LEU A 13 18.04 9.62 5.61
CA LEU A 13 17.89 9.26 4.20
C LEU A 13 18.45 10.37 3.32
N PRO A 14 19.33 10.03 2.37
CA PRO A 14 19.79 11.01 1.41
C PRO A 14 18.62 11.49 0.54
N TYR A 15 18.64 12.74 0.37
CA TYR A 15 17.74 13.60 -0.32
C TYR A 15 17.64 13.33 -1.83
N CYS A 16 16.43 13.24 -2.37
CA CYS A 16 16.20 13.02 -3.80
C CYS A 16 14.99 13.80 -4.30
N ILE A 17 15.21 15.05 -4.66
CA ILE A 17 14.16 15.97 -5.02
C ILE A 17 13.78 15.97 -6.48
N GLY A 18 14.76 15.85 -7.37
CA GLY A 18 14.57 16.12 -8.79
C GLY A 18 13.54 15.24 -9.48
N ASN A 19 13.32 14.02 -9.00
CA ASN A 19 12.43 13.04 -9.63
C ASN A 19 11.01 13.04 -9.04
N ILE A 20 10.79 13.65 -7.88
CA ILE A 20 9.47 13.65 -7.23
C ILE A 20 8.58 14.78 -7.77
N ARG A 21 9.16 15.87 -8.29
CA ARG A 21 8.43 17.07 -8.73
C ARG A 21 7.44 16.82 -9.88
N HIS A 22 7.86 16.21 -10.97
CA HIS A 22 7.05 16.13 -12.20
C HIS A 22 6.54 14.73 -12.53
N ASN A 23 7.32 13.71 -12.26
CA ASN A 23 6.98 12.30 -12.53
C ASN A 23 7.05 11.45 -11.26
N GLY A 24 6.91 12.09 -10.10
CA GLY A 24 6.95 11.42 -8.82
C GLY A 24 5.80 10.45 -8.64
N VAL A 25 6.12 9.33 -8.03
CA VAL A 25 5.13 8.32 -7.66
C VAL A 25 5.17 8.09 -6.16
N VAL A 26 4.05 7.72 -5.61
CA VAL A 26 3.94 7.20 -4.25
C VAL A 26 3.37 5.79 -4.29
N SER A 27 4.05 4.87 -3.62
CA SER A 27 3.57 3.50 -3.44
C SER A 27 3.08 3.31 -2.02
N THR A 28 1.90 2.75 -1.86
CA THR A 28 1.32 2.45 -0.56
C THR A 28 0.72 1.07 -0.54
N SER A 29 0.82 0.39 0.61
CA SER A 29 0.13 -0.87 0.82
C SER A 29 -1.37 -0.73 0.55
N ASN A 30 -1.95 -1.75 -0.07
CA ASN A 30 -3.39 -1.81 -0.30
C ASN A 30 -4.22 -1.87 1.01
N ARG A 31 -3.54 -2.07 2.13
CA ARG A 31 -4.12 -2.02 3.48
C ARG A 31 -4.07 -0.64 4.11
N LEU A 32 -3.42 0.34 3.46
CA LEU A 32 -3.41 1.69 4.00
C LEU A 32 -4.84 2.22 4.12
N ILE A 33 -5.32 2.28 5.34
CA ILE A 33 -6.56 2.94 5.67
C ILE A 33 -6.23 4.43 5.72
N ARG A 34 -6.99 5.23 4.98
CA ARG A 34 -6.83 6.67 5.01
C ARG A 34 -6.89 7.17 6.46
N PRO A 35 -5.92 7.97 6.90
CA PRO A 35 -6.02 8.63 8.21
C PRO A 35 -7.31 9.46 8.26
N ILE A 36 -8.04 9.35 9.35
CA ILE A 36 -9.31 10.05 9.54
C ILE A 36 -9.02 11.56 9.69
N GLU A 37 -9.87 12.39 9.09
CA GLU A 37 -9.90 13.85 9.28
C GLU A 37 -8.67 14.64 8.75
N LEU A 38 -7.99 14.16 7.73
CA LEU A 38 -6.98 14.97 7.05
C LEU A 38 -7.63 15.98 6.09
N SER A 39 -7.16 17.21 6.12
CA SER A 39 -7.40 18.16 5.03
C SER A 39 -6.69 17.71 3.76
N SER A 40 -7.09 18.24 2.60
CA SER A 40 -6.45 17.95 1.32
C SER A 40 -4.93 18.19 1.37
N ASN A 41 -4.51 19.32 1.92
CA ASN A 41 -3.09 19.68 2.00
C ASN A 41 -2.32 18.77 2.97
N GLU A 42 -2.89 18.39 4.10
CA GLU A 42 -2.28 17.41 5.01
C GLU A 42 -2.11 16.05 4.34
N TYR A 43 -3.12 15.61 3.59
CA TYR A 43 -3.05 14.35 2.87
C TYR A 43 -2.00 14.37 1.76
N LYS A 44 -1.93 15.45 0.98
CA LYS A 44 -0.89 15.68 -0.02
C LYS A 44 0.51 15.71 0.62
N ALA A 45 0.68 16.41 1.73
CA ALA A 45 1.95 16.46 2.46
C ALA A 45 2.38 15.08 2.97
N LEU A 46 1.43 14.26 3.45
CA LEU A 46 1.68 12.89 3.86
C LEU A 46 2.11 12.03 2.67
N LEU A 47 1.41 12.12 1.53
CA LEU A 47 1.75 11.39 0.31
C LEU A 47 3.14 11.79 -0.22
N TYR A 48 3.49 13.07 -0.16
CA TYR A 48 4.81 13.54 -0.52
C TYR A 48 5.90 12.94 0.37
N ALA A 49 5.70 12.94 1.69
CA ALA A 49 6.63 12.33 2.62
C ALA A 49 6.81 10.81 2.41
N MET A 50 5.72 10.10 2.12
CA MET A 50 5.76 8.69 1.75
C MET A 50 6.51 8.47 0.43
N ALA A 51 6.33 9.34 -0.57
CA ALA A 51 7.03 9.25 -1.84
C ALA A 51 8.55 9.46 -1.68
N VAL A 52 8.96 10.41 -0.84
CA VAL A 52 10.38 10.62 -0.49
C VAL A 52 10.96 9.37 0.19
N ALA A 53 10.21 8.76 1.10
CA ALA A 53 10.61 7.53 1.75
C ALA A 53 10.74 6.37 0.75
N ASN A 54 9.74 6.14 -0.12
CA ASN A 54 9.80 5.12 -1.16
C ASN A 54 11.02 5.28 -2.05
N TYR A 55 11.31 6.54 -2.45
CA TYR A 55 12.48 6.82 -3.28
C TYR A 55 13.79 6.56 -2.53
N GLY A 56 13.87 6.95 -1.27
CA GLY A 56 15.03 6.72 -0.42
C GLY A 56 15.31 5.22 -0.23
N GLU A 57 14.27 4.44 0.06
CA GLU A 57 14.36 2.98 0.20
C GLU A 57 14.85 2.31 -1.09
N LYS A 58 14.31 2.71 -2.25
CA LYS A 58 14.69 2.17 -3.55
C LYS A 58 16.16 2.44 -3.91
N ASN A 59 16.68 3.60 -3.56
CA ASN A 59 18.02 4.03 -3.95
C ASN A 59 19.12 3.68 -2.92
N ASN A 60 18.71 3.32 -1.69
CA ASN A 60 19.61 2.90 -0.60
C ASN A 60 19.24 1.48 -0.17
N GLN A 61 19.40 0.52 -1.07
CA GLN A 61 19.00 -0.88 -0.88
C GLN A 61 19.58 -1.56 0.38
N ASP A 62 20.70 -1.03 0.90
CA ASP A 62 21.36 -1.55 2.11
C ASP A 62 20.86 -0.93 3.42
N ARG A 63 19.89 -0.01 3.34
CA ARG A 63 19.37 0.70 4.52
C ARG A 63 17.86 0.62 4.60
N GLU A 64 17.42 -0.07 5.61
CA GLU A 64 16.01 -0.17 5.96
C GLU A 64 15.50 1.12 6.61
N ILE A 65 14.32 1.59 6.21
CA ILE A 65 13.65 2.69 6.88
C ILE A 65 13.04 2.18 8.17
N THR A 66 13.50 2.73 9.28
CA THR A 66 13.03 2.41 10.62
C THR A 66 12.37 3.63 11.28
N GLU A 67 11.80 3.46 12.44
CA GLU A 67 11.27 4.57 13.24
C GLU A 67 12.36 5.55 13.72
N GLN A 68 13.64 5.22 13.56
CA GLN A 68 14.77 6.10 13.86
C GLN A 68 15.21 6.89 12.62
N THR A 69 14.74 6.54 11.42
CA THR A 69 15.14 7.16 10.18
C THR A 69 14.48 8.52 9.99
N TYR A 70 15.27 9.57 9.80
CA TYR A 70 14.77 10.88 9.42
C TYR A 70 14.59 10.99 7.91
N ILE A 71 13.41 11.37 7.49
CA ILE A 71 13.08 11.65 6.09
C ILE A 71 13.18 13.16 5.89
N TYR A 72 14.05 13.56 4.98
CA TYR A 72 14.26 14.95 4.61
C TYR A 72 13.24 15.41 3.57
N LEU A 73 12.51 16.46 3.88
CA LEU A 73 11.47 17.02 3.04
C LEU A 73 11.81 18.44 2.64
N HIS A 74 11.79 18.73 1.36
CA HIS A 74 12.01 20.07 0.83
C HIS A 74 10.71 20.83 0.74
N LYS A 75 10.66 22.01 1.36
CA LYS A 75 9.47 22.86 1.37
C LYS A 75 9.16 23.43 -0.02
N ASP A 76 10.19 23.77 -0.77
CA ASP A 76 10.01 24.33 -2.13
C ASP A 76 9.37 23.30 -3.07
N ASP A 77 9.74 22.01 -2.97
CA ASP A 77 9.17 20.94 -3.81
C ASP A 77 7.72 20.68 -3.48
N LEU A 78 7.38 20.59 -2.19
CA LEU A 78 5.99 20.46 -1.79
C LEU A 78 5.18 21.73 -2.14
N GLY A 79 5.79 22.90 -2.02
CA GLY A 79 5.16 24.17 -2.41
C GLY A 79 4.80 24.20 -3.90
N GLU A 80 5.72 23.75 -4.77
CA GLU A 80 5.49 23.61 -6.21
C GLU A 80 4.36 22.61 -6.51
N LEU A 81 4.40 21.44 -5.87
CA LEU A 81 3.34 20.42 -6.01
C LEU A 81 1.97 20.92 -5.52
N LEU A 82 1.94 21.79 -4.52
CA LEU A 82 0.70 22.41 -4.01
C LEU A 82 0.27 23.65 -4.80
N GLY A 83 1.03 24.07 -5.82
CA GLY A 83 0.75 25.27 -6.62
C GLY A 83 0.92 26.58 -5.85
N LEU A 84 1.87 26.66 -4.90
CA LEU A 84 2.13 27.83 -4.09
C LEU A 84 3.21 28.73 -4.73
N ASP A 85 2.85 29.94 -5.16
CA ASP A 85 3.72 30.78 -6.00
C ASP A 85 4.69 31.72 -5.24
N LYS A 86 4.54 31.92 -3.93
CA LYS A 86 5.32 32.92 -3.17
C LYS A 86 6.23 32.29 -2.13
N LYS A 87 7.54 32.41 -2.32
CA LYS A 87 8.58 31.78 -1.49
C LYS A 87 8.43 32.02 0.04
N ASN A 88 8.08 33.21 0.49
CA ASN A 88 7.88 33.48 1.92
C ASN A 88 6.55 32.91 2.46
N SER A 89 5.51 32.80 1.64
CA SER A 89 4.24 32.17 2.02
C SER A 89 4.31 30.65 2.00
N ILE A 90 5.16 30.06 1.15
CA ILE A 90 5.38 28.62 1.06
C ILE A 90 5.88 28.07 2.39
N ASN A 91 6.97 28.63 2.94
CA ASN A 91 7.54 28.13 4.18
C ASN A 91 6.54 28.14 5.33
N VAL A 92 5.81 29.25 5.51
CA VAL A 92 4.80 29.38 6.57
C VAL A 92 3.64 28.39 6.37
N ALA A 93 3.18 28.23 5.12
CA ALA A 93 2.09 27.30 4.80
C ALA A 93 2.51 25.84 5.04
N ILE A 94 3.69 25.45 4.58
CA ILE A 94 4.22 24.08 4.75
C ILE A 94 4.48 23.78 6.22
N ASP A 95 5.08 24.69 6.98
CA ASP A 95 5.31 24.52 8.42
C ASP A 95 4.00 24.31 9.16
N ARG A 96 2.96 25.07 8.80
CA ARG A 96 1.63 24.90 9.37
C ARG A 96 1.05 23.52 9.03
N ILE A 97 1.11 23.11 7.76
CA ILE A 97 0.58 21.80 7.30
C ILE A 97 1.25 20.66 8.09
N TYR A 98 2.58 20.65 8.20
CA TYR A 98 3.27 19.58 8.92
C TYR A 98 3.06 19.65 10.43
N LYS A 99 2.91 20.84 11.00
CA LYS A 99 2.56 21.02 12.41
C LYS A 99 1.16 20.46 12.70
N GLU A 100 0.19 20.72 11.84
CA GLU A 100 -1.14 20.13 11.94
C GLU A 100 -1.08 18.60 11.74
N LEU A 101 -0.39 18.12 10.71
CA LEU A 101 -0.22 16.69 10.42
C LEU A 101 0.48 15.92 11.57
N SER A 102 1.42 16.56 12.29
CA SER A 102 2.11 15.94 13.41
C SER A 102 1.20 15.63 14.60
N SER A 103 0.04 16.27 14.68
CA SER A 103 -0.99 16.01 15.69
C SER A 103 -2.01 14.93 15.25
N ARG A 104 -1.93 14.46 14.00
CA ARG A 104 -2.88 13.49 13.46
C ARG A 104 -2.54 12.07 13.85
N VAL A 105 -3.58 11.26 13.96
CA VAL A 105 -3.49 9.86 14.35
C VAL A 105 -4.01 8.96 13.22
N ALA A 106 -3.42 7.78 13.13
CA ALA A 106 -3.94 6.68 12.31
C ALA A 106 -4.75 5.75 13.21
N HIS A 107 -5.89 5.28 12.72
CA HIS A 107 -6.75 4.33 13.40
C HIS A 107 -6.69 2.99 12.67
N PHE A 108 -6.26 1.97 13.38
CA PHE A 108 -6.17 0.60 12.89
C PHE A 108 -7.21 -0.27 13.57
N VAL A 109 -7.79 -1.18 12.80
CA VAL A 109 -8.65 -2.25 13.35
C VAL A 109 -7.92 -3.56 13.11
N ILE A 110 -7.46 -4.18 14.19
CA ILE A 110 -6.72 -5.44 14.17
C ILE A 110 -7.70 -6.54 14.59
N GLU A 111 -7.78 -7.62 13.81
CA GLU A 111 -8.56 -8.79 14.16
C GLU A 111 -7.65 -9.80 14.89
N GLU A 112 -7.88 -9.98 16.18
CA GLU A 112 -7.15 -10.95 17.00
C GLU A 112 -8.02 -12.18 17.30
N PRO A 113 -7.46 -13.40 17.24
CA PRO A 113 -8.19 -14.59 17.64
C PRO A 113 -8.66 -14.48 19.09
N LEU A 114 -9.90 -14.88 19.37
CA LEU A 114 -10.46 -14.88 20.72
C LEU A 114 -10.04 -16.14 21.49
N ASP A 115 -9.76 -17.22 20.77
CA ASP A 115 -9.36 -18.52 21.28
C ASP A 115 -8.42 -19.23 20.30
N ASP A 116 -7.83 -20.34 20.72
CA ASP A 116 -6.94 -21.16 19.90
C ASP A 116 -7.65 -21.76 18.65
N SER A 117 -8.98 -21.78 18.62
CA SER A 117 -9.76 -22.32 17.49
C SER A 117 -9.80 -21.39 16.28
N LYS A 118 -9.40 -20.12 16.43
CA LYS A 118 -9.41 -19.03 15.40
C LYS A 118 -10.79 -18.81 14.73
N ARG A 119 -11.86 -19.46 15.23
CA ARG A 119 -13.21 -19.30 14.68
C ARG A 119 -13.89 -18.02 15.14
N LYS A 120 -13.43 -17.46 16.24
CA LYS A 120 -13.95 -16.20 16.79
C LYS A 120 -12.80 -15.21 16.86
N VAL A 121 -13.02 -14.03 16.29
CA VAL A 121 -12.08 -12.93 16.33
C VAL A 121 -12.66 -11.76 17.11
N LYS A 122 -11.84 -11.08 17.88
CA LYS A 122 -12.16 -9.77 18.46
C LYS A 122 -11.52 -8.69 17.61
N LYS A 123 -12.22 -7.58 17.46
CA LYS A 123 -11.67 -6.38 16.83
C LYS A 123 -11.00 -5.53 17.90
N VAL A 124 -9.72 -5.31 17.75
CA VAL A 124 -8.92 -4.43 18.60
C VAL A 124 -8.70 -3.12 17.84
N HIS A 125 -9.09 -2.02 18.44
CA HIS A 125 -8.88 -0.69 17.89
C HIS A 125 -7.58 -0.13 18.44
N SER A 126 -6.68 0.29 17.56
CA SER A 126 -5.43 0.95 17.90
C SER A 126 -5.38 2.33 17.26
N VAL A 127 -5.01 3.33 18.04
CA VAL A 127 -4.88 4.72 17.60
C VAL A 127 -3.45 5.17 17.89
N VAL A 128 -2.71 5.50 16.84
CA VAL A 128 -1.29 5.88 16.95
C VAL A 128 -1.03 7.18 16.19
N PRO A 129 -0.08 8.02 16.65
CA PRO A 129 0.37 9.17 15.88
C PRO A 129 0.94 8.73 14.53
N ILE A 130 0.71 9.50 13.47
CA ILE A 130 1.29 9.24 12.15
C ILE A 130 2.77 9.61 12.16
N ILE A 131 3.07 10.81 12.65
CA ILE A 131 4.42 11.36 12.75
C ILE A 131 4.88 11.21 14.20
N ARG A 132 6.02 10.52 14.38
CA ARG A 132 6.67 10.38 15.68
C ARG A 132 7.36 11.65 16.10
N GLU A 133 8.01 12.32 15.14
CA GLU A 133 8.73 13.57 15.37
C GLU A 133 8.74 14.43 14.12
N LEU A 134 8.55 15.72 14.32
CA LEU A 134 8.77 16.77 13.34
C LEU A 134 9.90 17.65 13.82
N ARG A 135 10.90 17.87 12.97
CA ARG A 135 12.11 18.63 13.30
C ARG A 135 12.46 19.60 12.18
N TRP A 136 12.96 20.75 12.54
CA TRP A 136 13.50 21.77 11.62
C TRP A 136 14.65 22.50 12.27
N GLU A 137 15.48 23.10 11.45
CA GLU A 137 16.60 23.94 11.87
C GLU A 137 16.32 25.38 11.46
N ASP A 138 16.59 26.33 12.35
CA ASP A 138 16.31 27.77 12.10
C ASP A 138 17.10 28.29 10.91
N ASP A 139 18.32 27.78 10.69
CA ASP A 139 19.19 28.17 9.58
C ASP A 139 18.86 27.44 8.27
N ALA A 140 18.25 26.26 8.32
CA ALA A 140 17.85 25.46 7.17
C ALA A 140 16.37 25.69 6.82
N LYS A 141 16.01 26.93 6.47
CA LYS A 141 14.62 27.37 6.27
C LYS A 141 13.80 26.55 5.26
N ASN A 142 14.45 25.87 4.33
CA ASN A 142 13.78 25.15 3.24
C ASN A 142 13.62 23.65 3.48
N ALA A 143 14.05 23.10 4.61
CA ALA A 143 13.98 21.68 4.90
C ALA A 143 13.22 21.40 6.20
N LEU A 144 12.49 20.29 6.18
CA LEU A 144 11.87 19.65 7.34
C LEU A 144 12.40 18.22 7.45
N GLN A 145 12.43 17.71 8.65
CA GLN A 145 12.79 16.33 8.93
C GLN A 145 11.64 15.68 9.69
N ILE A 146 11.18 14.54 9.23
CA ILE A 146 10.15 13.77 9.94
C ILE A 146 10.60 12.35 10.23
N ARG A 147 10.09 11.79 11.31
CA ARG A 147 10.09 10.36 11.58
C ARG A 147 8.67 9.87 11.67
N PHE A 148 8.41 8.73 11.07
CA PHE A 148 7.13 8.05 11.21
C PHE A 148 7.14 7.10 12.42
N THR A 149 5.96 6.76 12.92
CA THR A 149 5.83 5.69 13.91
C THR A 149 6.03 4.33 13.27
N SER A 150 6.51 3.36 14.04
CA SER A 150 6.74 1.97 13.60
C SER A 150 5.49 1.35 12.98
N GLU A 151 4.32 1.67 13.53
CA GLU A 151 3.03 1.12 13.10
C GLU A 151 2.60 1.63 11.72
N VAL A 152 3.06 2.82 11.31
CA VAL A 152 2.69 3.43 10.03
C VAL A 152 3.64 3.03 8.91
N LEU A 153 4.91 2.80 9.22
CA LEU A 153 5.96 2.45 8.25
C LEU A 153 5.57 1.31 7.30
N PRO A 154 5.01 0.16 7.76
CA PRO A 154 4.71 -0.97 6.88
C PRO A 154 3.71 -0.66 5.75
N TYR A 155 3.02 0.47 5.83
CA TYR A 155 2.04 0.85 4.80
C TYR A 155 2.66 1.54 3.58
N PHE A 156 3.92 1.96 3.64
CA PHE A 156 4.61 2.58 2.52
C PHE A 156 6.11 2.23 2.42
N THR A 157 6.61 1.35 3.29
CA THR A 157 7.97 0.81 3.22
C THR A 157 7.92 -0.70 3.03
N ARG A 158 9.01 -1.31 2.52
CA ARG A 158 9.12 -2.76 2.31
C ARG A 158 7.97 -3.36 1.48
N LEU A 159 7.50 -2.61 0.50
CA LEU A 159 6.34 -2.99 -0.30
C LEU A 159 6.64 -4.09 -1.33
N ALA A 160 7.90 -4.45 -1.53
CA ALA A 160 8.34 -5.39 -2.57
C ALA A 160 7.73 -6.80 -2.42
N SER A 161 7.32 -7.20 -1.23
CA SER A 161 6.70 -8.49 -0.93
C SER A 161 5.18 -8.45 -0.80
N GLY A 162 4.55 -7.29 -0.99
CA GLY A 162 3.15 -7.08 -0.65
C GLY A 162 2.26 -6.57 -1.78
N ASN A 163 0.95 -6.64 -1.54
CA ASN A 163 -0.03 -5.98 -2.39
C ASN A 163 0.00 -4.47 -2.15
N PHE A 164 0.59 -3.74 -3.08
CA PHE A 164 0.65 -2.30 -3.05
C PHE A 164 0.13 -1.68 -4.36
N THR A 165 -0.17 -0.41 -4.30
CA THR A 165 -0.56 0.38 -5.46
C THR A 165 0.36 1.58 -5.57
N THR A 166 0.81 1.86 -6.78
CA THR A 166 1.59 3.04 -7.10
C THR A 166 0.70 4.07 -7.76
N TYR A 167 0.72 5.28 -7.23
CA TYR A 167 -0.05 6.41 -7.72
C TYR A 167 0.87 7.46 -8.31
N GLN A 168 0.43 8.11 -9.38
CA GLN A 168 1.07 9.30 -9.89
C GLN A 168 0.77 10.48 -8.96
N LEU A 169 1.80 11.09 -8.38
CA LEU A 169 1.62 12.25 -7.49
C LEU A 169 0.90 13.40 -8.20
N LYS A 170 1.23 13.65 -9.47
CA LYS A 170 0.60 14.69 -10.28
C LYS A 170 -0.93 14.60 -10.30
N ASP A 171 -1.48 13.38 -10.43
CA ASP A 171 -2.93 13.16 -10.47
C ASP A 171 -3.56 13.40 -9.09
N LEU A 172 -2.93 12.85 -8.03
CA LEU A 172 -3.41 13.07 -6.66
C LEU A 172 -3.31 14.53 -6.23
N PHE A 173 -2.24 15.23 -6.64
CA PHE A 173 -2.06 16.65 -6.30
C PHE A 173 -2.95 17.59 -7.12
N ALA A 174 -3.39 17.17 -8.29
CA ALA A 174 -4.37 17.91 -9.08
C ALA A 174 -5.76 17.95 -8.44
N LEU A 175 -6.10 16.96 -7.59
CA LEU A 175 -7.38 16.88 -6.91
C LEU A 175 -7.41 17.79 -5.67
N ASP A 176 -8.47 18.58 -5.49
CA ASP A 176 -8.62 19.49 -4.35
C ASP A 176 -9.31 18.82 -3.17
N SER A 177 -10.21 17.86 -3.44
CA SER A 177 -10.98 17.22 -2.39
C SER A 177 -10.42 15.86 -1.99
N VAL A 178 -10.38 15.60 -0.68
CA VAL A 178 -9.96 14.29 -0.14
C VAL A 178 -10.94 13.19 -0.57
N THR A 179 -12.22 13.52 -0.76
CA THR A 179 -13.23 12.59 -1.28
C THR A 179 -12.90 12.14 -2.70
N SER A 180 -12.50 13.05 -3.58
CA SER A 180 -12.06 12.75 -4.95
C SER A 180 -10.77 11.93 -4.95
N MET A 181 -9.79 12.29 -4.12
CA MET A 181 -8.56 11.49 -3.95
C MET A 181 -8.84 10.07 -3.49
N SER A 182 -9.78 9.89 -2.58
CA SER A 182 -10.16 8.57 -2.05
C SER A 182 -10.81 7.70 -3.11
N LEU A 183 -11.74 8.25 -3.89
CA LEU A 183 -12.41 7.51 -4.95
C LEU A 183 -11.47 7.22 -6.13
N TYR A 184 -10.63 8.19 -6.51
CA TYR A 184 -9.56 8.00 -7.50
C TYR A 184 -8.62 6.87 -7.06
N SER A 185 -8.11 6.92 -5.83
CA SER A 185 -7.23 5.88 -5.29
C SER A 185 -7.89 4.51 -5.29
N TYR A 186 -9.19 4.43 -4.99
CA TYR A 186 -9.94 3.18 -5.05
C TYR A 186 -9.97 2.60 -6.47
N PHE A 187 -10.19 3.41 -7.50
CA PHE A 187 -10.19 2.94 -8.87
C PHE A 187 -8.81 2.48 -9.32
N ILE A 188 -7.75 3.26 -9.09
CA ILE A 188 -6.38 2.86 -9.41
C ILE A 188 -6.00 1.55 -8.70
N LYS A 189 -6.33 1.43 -7.39
CA LYS A 189 -6.08 0.21 -6.62
C LYS A 189 -6.75 -1.04 -7.22
N ASN A 190 -7.91 -0.89 -7.84
CA ASN A 190 -8.68 -2.01 -8.40
C ASN A 190 -8.48 -2.20 -9.91
N GLU A 191 -7.76 -1.30 -10.58
CA GLU A 191 -7.53 -1.34 -12.03
C GLU A 191 -6.90 -2.67 -12.50
N PHE A 192 -6.01 -3.26 -11.68
CA PHE A 192 -5.38 -4.54 -11.99
C PHE A 192 -6.36 -5.69 -12.23
N LYS A 193 -7.57 -5.63 -11.65
CA LYS A 193 -8.61 -6.66 -11.84
C LYS A 193 -9.18 -6.67 -13.26
N TYR A 194 -8.95 -5.59 -14.00
CA TYR A 194 -9.48 -5.33 -15.33
C TYR A 194 -8.36 -5.17 -16.35
N ALA A 195 -7.22 -5.85 -16.10
CA ALA A 195 -6.08 -5.83 -17.00
C ALA A 195 -6.49 -6.15 -18.43
N ASN A 196 -5.94 -5.40 -19.41
CA ASN A 196 -6.24 -5.48 -20.84
C ASN A 196 -7.62 -4.92 -21.28
N GLN A 197 -8.29 -4.16 -20.42
CA GLN A 197 -9.48 -3.44 -20.80
C GLN A 197 -9.21 -1.93 -20.71
N ASP A 198 -9.30 -1.21 -21.82
CA ASP A 198 -9.19 0.26 -21.80
C ASP A 198 -10.35 0.89 -21.02
N THR A 199 -11.46 0.18 -20.95
CA THR A 199 -12.65 0.58 -20.23
C THR A 199 -13.22 -0.60 -19.45
N TYR A 200 -13.54 -0.38 -18.17
CA TYR A 200 -14.11 -1.39 -17.28
C TYR A 200 -15.20 -0.82 -16.40
N GLU A 201 -16.00 -1.68 -15.79
CA GLU A 201 -17.10 -1.28 -14.91
C GLU A 201 -16.87 -1.72 -13.48
N VAL A 202 -17.21 -0.84 -12.53
CA VAL A 202 -17.18 -1.11 -11.09
C VAL A 202 -18.50 -0.72 -10.47
N GLU A 203 -19.13 -1.64 -9.78
CA GLU A 203 -20.35 -1.39 -9.01
C GLU A 203 -20.04 -1.14 -7.54
N LEU A 204 -20.55 -0.05 -7.00
CA LEU A 204 -20.44 0.31 -5.59
C LEU A 204 -21.81 0.61 -5.01
N SER A 205 -22.09 0.08 -3.82
CA SER A 205 -23.25 0.50 -3.04
C SER A 205 -23.09 1.95 -2.57
N LEU A 206 -24.19 2.65 -2.30
CA LEU A 206 -24.14 4.01 -1.74
C LEU A 206 -23.40 4.02 -0.39
N GLU A 207 -23.58 2.98 0.41
CA GLU A 207 -22.88 2.79 1.67
C GLU A 207 -21.36 2.71 1.46
N ASN A 208 -20.90 1.89 0.50
CA ASN A 208 -19.49 1.77 0.19
C ASN A 208 -18.88 3.07 -0.35
N ILE A 209 -19.61 3.82 -1.17
CA ILE A 209 -19.13 5.13 -1.64
C ILE A 209 -19.01 6.11 -0.47
N LYS A 210 -20.00 6.18 0.41
CA LYS A 210 -19.95 7.02 1.61
C LYS A 210 -18.80 6.64 2.53
N ALA A 211 -18.55 5.34 2.73
CA ALA A 211 -17.43 4.85 3.52
C ALA A 211 -16.06 5.21 2.90
N LEU A 212 -15.91 5.02 1.59
CA LEU A 212 -14.68 5.37 0.87
C LEU A 212 -14.37 6.87 0.90
N THR A 213 -15.41 7.69 0.86
CA THR A 213 -15.29 9.15 0.81
C THR A 213 -15.38 9.82 2.17
N ASP A 214 -15.50 9.02 3.25
CA ASP A 214 -15.63 9.50 4.64
C ASP A 214 -16.83 10.45 4.84
N ILE A 215 -17.88 10.21 4.10
CA ILE A 215 -19.14 10.93 4.26
C ILE A 215 -20.00 10.13 5.22
N GLY A 216 -20.29 10.73 6.37
CA GLY A 216 -21.11 10.07 7.41
C GLY A 216 -22.41 9.49 6.85
N GLU A 217 -22.78 8.30 7.32
CA GLU A 217 -23.92 7.52 6.80
C GLU A 217 -25.22 8.36 6.67
N LYS A 218 -25.50 9.21 7.64
CA LYS A 218 -26.70 10.07 7.67
C LYS A 218 -26.57 11.37 6.88
N LYS A 219 -25.39 11.67 6.33
CA LYS A 219 -25.20 12.86 5.52
C LYS A 219 -25.62 12.58 4.08
N TYR A 220 -26.39 13.50 3.50
CA TYR A 220 -26.95 13.35 2.15
C TYR A 220 -27.82 12.07 2.00
N ASP A 221 -28.85 11.89 2.84
CA ASP A 221 -29.75 10.73 2.80
C ASP A 221 -30.58 10.66 1.51
N ARG A 222 -30.91 11.82 0.93
CA ARG A 222 -31.61 11.87 -0.35
C ARG A 222 -30.62 11.69 -1.49
N TRP A 223 -30.90 10.75 -2.38
CA TRP A 223 -30.11 10.51 -3.58
C TRP A 223 -29.80 11.78 -4.39
N VAL A 224 -30.80 12.66 -4.58
CA VAL A 224 -30.65 13.89 -5.37
C VAL A 224 -29.58 14.80 -4.76
N ASP A 225 -29.54 14.91 -3.43
CA ASP A 225 -28.57 15.74 -2.72
C ASP A 225 -27.17 15.08 -2.74
N PHE A 226 -27.09 13.76 -2.49
CA PHE A 226 -25.85 13.00 -2.60
C PHE A 226 -25.27 13.09 -4.03
N ARG A 227 -26.07 12.88 -5.05
CA ARG A 227 -25.66 13.01 -6.43
C ARG A 227 -25.10 14.40 -6.71
N ARG A 228 -25.88 15.45 -6.44
CA ARG A 228 -25.53 16.84 -6.81
C ARG A 228 -24.35 17.40 -6.04
N TYR A 229 -24.26 17.13 -4.74
CA TYR A 229 -23.28 17.76 -3.86
C TYR A 229 -22.01 16.93 -3.64
N VAL A 230 -22.05 15.66 -3.99
CA VAL A 230 -20.94 14.73 -3.79
C VAL A 230 -20.52 14.10 -5.11
N LEU A 231 -21.37 13.23 -5.67
CA LEU A 231 -20.96 12.35 -6.75
C LEU A 231 -20.64 13.10 -8.05
N ASP A 232 -21.53 14.01 -8.49
CA ASP A 232 -21.31 14.78 -9.70
C ASP A 232 -20.01 15.61 -9.61
N LYS A 233 -19.72 16.19 -8.42
CA LYS A 233 -18.51 16.97 -8.20
C LYS A 233 -17.23 16.12 -8.20
N ILE A 234 -17.28 14.93 -7.60
CA ILE A 234 -16.14 14.01 -7.62
C ILE A 234 -15.83 13.57 -9.06
N VAL A 235 -16.86 13.18 -9.80
CA VAL A 235 -16.70 12.72 -11.18
C VAL A 235 -16.20 13.86 -12.09
N GLU A 236 -16.74 15.05 -11.96
CA GLU A 236 -16.25 16.24 -12.67
C GLU A 236 -14.78 16.52 -12.36
N GLU A 237 -14.41 16.57 -11.08
CA GLU A 237 -13.04 16.86 -10.66
C GLU A 237 -12.04 15.81 -11.16
N ILE A 238 -12.37 14.51 -11.06
CA ILE A 238 -11.52 13.44 -11.57
C ILE A 238 -11.37 13.54 -13.08
N ASN A 239 -12.48 13.73 -13.80
CA ASN A 239 -12.48 13.84 -15.26
C ASN A 239 -11.68 15.04 -15.78
N ASP A 240 -11.73 16.16 -15.09
CA ASP A 240 -11.08 17.38 -15.55
C ASP A 240 -9.58 17.40 -15.23
N ARG A 241 -9.19 16.77 -14.12
CA ARG A 241 -7.85 16.98 -13.54
C ARG A 241 -6.93 15.75 -13.54
N THR A 242 -7.46 14.58 -13.84
CA THR A 242 -6.66 13.35 -13.85
C THR A 242 -6.72 12.64 -15.21
N SER A 243 -5.88 11.62 -15.32
CA SER A 243 -5.88 10.74 -16.49
C SER A 243 -7.10 9.81 -16.56
N LEU A 244 -7.82 9.57 -15.46
CA LEU A 244 -9.04 8.75 -15.47
C LEU A 244 -10.22 9.51 -16.07
N LYS A 245 -11.06 8.79 -16.81
CA LYS A 245 -12.37 9.27 -17.27
C LYS A 245 -13.46 8.39 -16.71
N LEU A 246 -14.40 9.00 -16.01
CA LEU A 246 -15.50 8.36 -15.30
C LEU A 246 -16.84 8.76 -15.93
N GLU A 247 -17.63 7.76 -16.25
CA GLU A 247 -19.07 7.88 -16.46
C GLU A 247 -19.77 7.04 -15.39
N TYR A 248 -21.02 7.31 -15.07
CA TYR A 248 -21.75 6.47 -14.13
C TYR A 248 -23.23 6.36 -14.41
N ASP A 249 -23.80 5.21 -14.02
CA ASP A 249 -25.21 4.90 -14.02
C ASP A 249 -25.68 4.49 -12.61
N THR A 250 -26.98 4.65 -12.36
CA THR A 250 -27.58 4.29 -11.07
C THR A 250 -28.02 2.84 -11.03
N ILE A 251 -27.75 2.16 -9.92
CA ILE A 251 -28.26 0.80 -9.63
C ILE A 251 -29.50 0.93 -8.75
N LYS A 252 -30.63 0.35 -9.22
CA LYS A 252 -31.92 0.38 -8.52
C LYS A 252 -32.30 -1.00 -7.99
N LYS A 253 -32.89 -1.02 -6.80
CA LYS A 253 -33.58 -2.20 -6.27
C LYS A 253 -35.05 -1.84 -6.03
N GLY A 254 -35.88 -2.08 -7.06
CA GLY A 254 -37.23 -1.50 -7.11
C GLY A 254 -37.20 0.01 -7.35
N ARG A 255 -37.88 0.79 -6.49
CA ARG A 255 -37.86 2.27 -6.58
C ARG A 255 -36.58 2.93 -6.06
N PRO A 256 -35.98 2.50 -4.91
CA PRO A 256 -34.81 3.17 -4.37
C PRO A 256 -33.55 2.88 -5.18
N ILE A 257 -32.66 3.90 -5.27
CA ILE A 257 -31.30 3.76 -5.78
C ILE A 257 -30.44 3.21 -4.64
N VAL A 258 -29.75 2.10 -4.90
CA VAL A 258 -28.94 1.39 -3.89
C VAL A 258 -27.44 1.45 -4.18
N GLY A 259 -27.05 1.87 -5.37
CA GLY A 259 -25.65 1.91 -5.77
C GLY A 259 -25.45 2.68 -7.07
N VAL A 260 -24.21 2.69 -7.49
CA VAL A 260 -23.71 3.34 -8.70
C VAL A 260 -22.81 2.36 -9.44
N ARG A 261 -22.99 2.25 -10.73
CA ARG A 261 -22.10 1.57 -11.66
C ARG A 261 -21.24 2.63 -12.33
N PHE A 262 -19.94 2.61 -12.06
CA PHE A 262 -18.97 3.45 -12.71
C PHE A 262 -18.43 2.73 -13.94
N LYS A 263 -18.36 3.45 -15.05
CA LYS A 263 -17.62 3.06 -16.23
C LYS A 263 -16.34 3.89 -16.24
N ILE A 264 -15.20 3.22 -16.11
CA ILE A 264 -13.89 3.83 -15.96
C ILE A 264 -13.10 3.59 -17.24
N THR A 265 -12.63 4.67 -17.86
CA THR A 265 -11.69 4.60 -18.97
C THR A 265 -10.34 5.08 -18.44
N SER A 266 -9.36 4.19 -18.46
CA SER A 266 -7.99 4.51 -18.05
C SER A 266 -7.31 5.30 -19.17
N GLY A 267 -6.88 6.52 -18.86
CA GLY A 267 -6.02 7.32 -19.74
C GLY A 267 -4.54 6.97 -19.58
N HIS A 268 -4.23 5.92 -18.81
CA HIS A 268 -2.85 5.48 -18.64
C HIS A 268 -2.33 4.79 -19.90
N THR A 269 -1.67 5.56 -20.73
CA THR A 269 -0.56 5.04 -21.51
C THR A 269 0.52 4.63 -20.51
N GLU A 270 0.68 3.33 -20.35
CA GLU A 270 1.62 2.67 -19.43
C GLU A 270 1.29 2.85 -17.94
N ALA A 271 0.64 1.85 -17.36
CA ALA A 271 0.73 1.62 -15.92
C ALA A 271 2.21 1.67 -15.55
N VAL A 272 2.55 2.59 -14.63
CA VAL A 272 3.88 2.54 -14.01
C VAL A 272 3.93 1.23 -13.25
N ILE A 273 4.41 0.20 -13.92
CA ILE A 273 4.83 -1.04 -13.29
C ILE A 273 5.80 -0.59 -12.21
N PRO A 274 5.64 -1.01 -10.95
CA PRO A 274 6.65 -0.75 -9.95
C PRO A 274 7.98 -1.16 -10.60
N GLN A 275 8.90 -0.23 -10.75
CA GLN A 275 10.26 -0.60 -11.12
C GLN A 275 10.89 -1.24 -9.88
N SER A 276 10.36 -2.41 -9.48
CA SER A 276 11.17 -3.41 -8.81
C SER A 276 12.33 -3.68 -9.75
N ASN A 277 13.51 -3.93 -9.22
CA ASN A 277 14.67 -4.34 -10.03
C ASN A 277 14.18 -5.28 -11.11
N GLU A 278 14.56 -5.05 -12.37
CA GLU A 278 14.11 -5.82 -13.55
C GLU A 278 14.14 -7.34 -13.33
N ASN A 279 14.83 -7.79 -12.29
CA ASN A 279 15.03 -9.18 -11.87
C ASN A 279 14.16 -9.63 -10.68
N THR A 280 13.29 -8.81 -10.08
CA THR A 280 12.46 -9.28 -8.95
C THR A 280 11.47 -10.34 -9.41
N GLN A 281 11.61 -11.54 -8.86
CA GLN A 281 10.72 -12.67 -9.15
C GLN A 281 9.48 -12.61 -8.26
N ILE A 282 8.31 -12.66 -8.88
CA ILE A 282 7.02 -12.74 -8.19
C ILE A 282 6.50 -14.14 -8.34
N TYR A 283 6.45 -14.86 -7.23
CA TYR A 283 5.96 -16.23 -7.21
C TYR A 283 4.45 -16.30 -7.22
N LEU A 284 3.91 -17.24 -8.01
CA LEU A 284 2.50 -17.42 -8.26
C LEU A 284 1.99 -18.67 -7.51
N ASP A 285 0.83 -18.55 -6.89
CA ASP A 285 0.13 -19.68 -6.26
C ASP A 285 -0.81 -20.34 -7.30
N VAL A 286 -0.24 -21.26 -8.09
CA VAL A 286 -0.87 -21.85 -9.26
C VAL A 286 -1.33 -23.26 -8.93
N ASP A 287 -2.62 -23.53 -9.14
CA ASP A 287 -3.17 -24.87 -9.07
C ASP A 287 -2.69 -25.74 -10.24
N PHE A 288 -2.67 -27.06 -10.03
CA PHE A 288 -2.15 -28.00 -11.03
C PHE A 288 -2.83 -27.85 -12.40
N ASP A 289 -4.12 -27.62 -12.42
CA ASP A 289 -4.93 -27.49 -13.64
C ASP A 289 -4.61 -26.20 -14.43
N ASP A 290 -4.08 -25.20 -13.77
CA ASP A 290 -3.73 -23.89 -14.37
C ASP A 290 -2.27 -23.84 -14.89
N ASN A 291 -1.46 -24.89 -14.66
CA ASN A 291 -0.05 -24.91 -15.06
C ASN A 291 0.17 -24.64 -16.57
N ALA A 292 -0.70 -25.19 -17.41
CA ALA A 292 -0.62 -25.00 -18.84
C ALA A 292 -0.89 -23.55 -19.22
N ILE A 293 -1.86 -22.93 -18.56
CA ILE A 293 -2.30 -21.54 -18.81
C ILE A 293 -1.20 -20.56 -18.42
N VAL A 294 -0.62 -20.67 -17.20
CA VAL A 294 0.42 -19.73 -16.76
C VAL A 294 1.70 -19.88 -17.58
N LYS A 295 2.02 -21.09 -18.06
CA LYS A 295 3.12 -21.33 -18.97
C LYS A 295 2.90 -20.65 -20.32
N GLU A 296 1.71 -20.77 -20.89
CA GLU A 296 1.35 -20.14 -22.16
C GLU A 296 1.37 -18.61 -22.08
N LEU A 297 0.99 -18.06 -20.93
CA LEU A 297 1.09 -16.63 -20.62
C LEU A 297 2.53 -16.13 -20.44
N GLY A 298 3.53 -17.03 -20.36
CA GLY A 298 4.94 -16.68 -20.28
C GLY A 298 5.58 -16.80 -18.89
N ALA A 299 4.87 -17.32 -17.88
CA ALA A 299 5.48 -17.59 -16.57
C ALA A 299 6.61 -18.62 -16.70
N LYS A 300 7.62 -18.46 -15.85
CA LYS A 300 8.75 -19.38 -15.74
C LYS A 300 8.60 -20.23 -14.48
N PHE A 301 9.10 -21.44 -14.53
CA PHE A 301 9.07 -22.35 -13.40
C PHE A 301 10.43 -22.41 -12.70
N ASP A 302 10.43 -22.11 -11.40
CA ASP A 302 11.62 -22.21 -10.57
C ASP A 302 11.68 -23.58 -9.92
N MET A 303 12.63 -24.38 -10.33
CA MET A 303 12.82 -25.76 -9.84
C MET A 303 13.27 -25.81 -8.38
N THR A 304 13.93 -24.77 -7.89
CA THR A 304 14.47 -24.71 -6.52
C THR A 304 13.33 -24.63 -5.49
N VAL A 305 12.38 -23.72 -5.75
CA VAL A 305 11.23 -23.49 -4.86
C VAL A 305 9.95 -24.12 -5.38
N ARG A 306 10.02 -24.87 -6.50
CA ARG A 306 8.93 -25.58 -7.16
C ARG A 306 7.68 -24.71 -7.37
N SER A 307 7.88 -23.47 -7.79
CA SER A 307 6.80 -22.51 -8.03
C SER A 307 6.96 -21.78 -9.34
N TRP A 308 5.84 -21.43 -9.95
CA TRP A 308 5.82 -20.53 -11.09
C TRP A 308 6.16 -19.11 -10.62
N TYR A 309 6.84 -18.38 -11.47
CA TYR A 309 7.14 -16.96 -11.22
C TYR A 309 7.10 -16.17 -12.51
N ILE A 310 6.93 -14.87 -12.34
CA ILE A 310 7.13 -13.85 -13.37
C ILE A 310 8.11 -12.81 -12.84
N HIS A 311 8.71 -12.04 -13.73
CA HIS A 311 9.45 -10.85 -13.31
C HIS A 311 8.47 -9.70 -13.06
N ALA A 312 8.74 -8.84 -12.10
CA ALA A 312 7.91 -7.68 -11.81
C ALA A 312 7.78 -6.73 -13.00
N SER A 313 8.76 -6.75 -13.92
CA SER A 313 8.76 -6.01 -15.18
C SER A 313 8.07 -6.73 -16.35
N ASP A 314 7.42 -7.88 -16.11
CA ASP A 314 6.76 -8.63 -17.17
C ASP A 314 5.58 -7.81 -17.74
N PRO A 315 5.52 -7.59 -19.06
CA PRO A 315 4.43 -6.84 -19.67
C PRO A 315 3.06 -7.48 -19.45
N ASN A 316 3.02 -8.79 -19.21
CA ASN A 316 1.81 -9.56 -18.94
C ASN A 316 1.50 -9.69 -17.43
N TYR A 317 2.26 -8.98 -16.55
CA TYR A 317 2.13 -9.04 -15.09
C TYR A 317 0.67 -9.09 -14.61
N ARG A 318 -0.20 -8.26 -15.19
CA ARG A 318 -1.61 -8.15 -14.79
C ARG A 318 -2.43 -9.41 -15.11
N GLN A 319 -2.07 -10.17 -16.12
CA GLN A 319 -2.77 -11.40 -16.49
C GLN A 319 -2.59 -12.51 -15.44
N PHE A 320 -1.57 -12.38 -14.60
CA PHE A 320 -1.27 -13.33 -13.53
C PHE A 320 -1.96 -13.02 -12.19
N SER A 321 -2.77 -11.95 -12.13
CA SER A 321 -3.36 -11.44 -10.88
C SER A 321 -4.15 -12.48 -10.07
N LYS A 322 -4.81 -13.44 -10.74
CA LYS A 322 -5.58 -14.48 -10.05
C LYS A 322 -4.71 -15.49 -9.29
N TRP A 323 -3.42 -15.55 -9.63
CA TRP A 323 -2.45 -16.47 -9.02
C TRP A 323 -1.48 -15.77 -8.05
N PHE A 324 -1.70 -14.49 -7.77
CA PHE A 324 -0.86 -13.84 -6.77
C PHE A 324 -1.15 -14.40 -5.39
N LYS A 325 -0.08 -14.82 -4.71
CA LYS A 325 -0.16 -15.31 -3.33
C LYS A 325 -0.60 -14.20 -2.36
N ALA A 326 -1.06 -14.59 -1.17
CA ALA A 326 -1.31 -13.65 -0.09
C ALA A 326 -0.02 -12.91 0.29
N GLU A 327 -0.16 -11.64 0.64
CA GLU A 327 0.96 -10.76 0.99
C GLU A 327 1.79 -11.33 2.15
N GLY A 328 3.11 -11.36 2.00
CA GLY A 328 4.02 -11.86 3.04
C GLY A 328 3.91 -13.36 3.32
N CYS A 329 3.19 -14.12 2.49
CA CYS A 329 2.99 -15.55 2.64
C CYS A 329 3.68 -16.35 1.53
N LEU A 330 3.77 -17.66 1.70
CA LEU A 330 4.31 -18.58 0.69
C LEU A 330 3.21 -19.11 -0.24
N THR A 331 3.59 -19.53 -1.44
CA THR A 331 2.69 -20.31 -2.32
C THR A 331 2.43 -21.69 -1.73
N ASP A 332 1.40 -22.37 -2.21
CA ASP A 332 1.11 -23.76 -1.79
C ASP A 332 2.31 -24.69 -2.00
N SER A 333 2.95 -24.59 -3.16
CA SER A 333 4.13 -25.38 -3.51
C SER A 333 5.33 -25.07 -2.61
N GLN A 334 5.59 -23.82 -2.31
CA GLN A 334 6.64 -23.39 -1.39
C GLN A 334 6.39 -23.86 0.03
N ALA A 335 5.17 -23.70 0.53
CA ALA A 335 4.77 -24.18 1.85
C ALA A 335 4.90 -25.69 1.97
N ASN A 336 4.52 -26.45 0.93
CA ASN A 336 4.71 -27.90 0.89
C ASN A 336 6.18 -28.29 0.93
N LEU A 337 7.06 -27.57 0.27
CA LEU A 337 8.50 -27.83 0.30
C LEU A 337 9.04 -27.64 1.72
N ILE A 338 8.71 -26.53 2.36
CA ILE A 338 9.14 -26.19 3.72
C ILE A 338 8.67 -27.23 4.75
N VAL A 339 7.38 -27.58 4.77
CA VAL A 339 6.87 -28.53 5.78
C VAL A 339 7.40 -29.95 5.61
N ASN A 340 7.99 -30.27 4.46
CA ASN A 340 8.64 -31.55 4.20
C ASN A 340 10.17 -31.50 4.40
N ASP A 341 10.73 -30.32 4.66
CA ASP A 341 12.14 -30.19 4.99
C ASP A 341 12.44 -30.72 6.39
N ILE A 342 13.50 -31.53 6.50
CA ILE A 342 13.86 -32.19 7.77
C ILE A 342 14.30 -31.17 8.81
N MET A 343 15.04 -30.16 8.42
CA MET A 343 15.55 -29.15 9.33
C MET A 343 14.41 -28.30 9.89
N PHE A 344 13.44 -27.92 9.04
CA PHE A 344 12.24 -27.22 9.47
C PHE A 344 11.41 -28.08 10.47
N GLN A 345 11.27 -29.38 10.19
CA GLN A 345 10.57 -30.27 11.10
C GLN A 345 11.31 -30.39 12.46
N MET A 346 12.64 -30.43 12.47
CA MET A 346 13.41 -30.48 13.70
C MET A 346 13.28 -29.19 14.54
N ASP A 347 13.18 -28.04 13.89
CA ASP A 347 13.09 -26.73 14.58
C ASP A 347 11.68 -26.48 15.14
N PHE A 348 10.63 -26.96 14.49
CA PHE A 348 9.25 -26.57 14.79
C PHE A 348 8.32 -27.71 15.24
N ALA A 349 8.74 -28.98 15.16
CA ALA A 349 7.89 -30.09 15.59
C ALA A 349 7.75 -30.12 17.13
N VAL A 350 6.50 -30.28 17.58
CA VAL A 350 6.17 -30.34 19.02
C VAL A 350 5.90 -31.78 19.42
N ALA A 351 6.49 -32.21 20.53
CA ALA A 351 6.27 -33.54 21.07
C ALA A 351 4.78 -33.78 21.38
N GLY A 352 4.25 -34.93 20.94
CA GLY A 352 2.84 -35.30 21.14
C GLY A 352 1.89 -34.88 20.02
N VAL A 353 2.36 -34.12 19.02
CA VAL A 353 1.59 -33.77 17.82
C VAL A 353 1.94 -34.75 16.70
N SER A 354 0.93 -35.28 15.98
CA SER A 354 1.20 -36.15 14.82
C SER A 354 1.91 -35.35 13.72
N MET A 355 2.81 -36.00 12.97
CA MET A 355 3.52 -35.35 11.87
C MET A 355 2.57 -34.80 10.79
N ASN A 356 1.41 -35.46 10.59
CA ASN A 356 0.41 -34.99 9.64
C ASN A 356 -0.29 -33.71 10.12
N ASP A 357 -0.62 -33.63 11.39
CA ASP A 357 -1.25 -32.43 11.98
C ASP A 357 -0.26 -31.27 12.03
N PHE A 358 1.00 -31.54 12.40
CA PHE A 358 2.09 -30.58 12.33
C PHE A 358 2.24 -29.98 10.92
N LYS A 359 2.36 -30.82 9.89
CA LYS A 359 2.52 -30.37 8.51
C LYS A 359 1.31 -29.54 8.06
N LYS A 360 0.10 -29.93 8.42
CA LYS A 360 -1.12 -29.23 8.08
C LYS A 360 -1.18 -27.84 8.74
N GLU A 361 -0.84 -27.77 10.02
CA GLU A 361 -0.82 -26.50 10.77
C GLU A 361 0.26 -25.56 10.23
N MET A 362 1.49 -26.05 10.05
CA MET A 362 2.59 -25.23 9.54
C MET A 362 2.34 -24.77 8.11
N LYS A 363 1.82 -25.63 7.24
CA LYS A 363 1.41 -25.23 5.90
C LYS A 363 0.38 -24.10 5.94
N TYR A 364 -0.60 -24.19 6.84
CA TYR A 364 -1.59 -23.13 7.01
C TYR A 364 -0.93 -21.82 7.46
N LYS A 365 -0.03 -21.84 8.45
CA LYS A 365 0.71 -20.65 8.90
C LYS A 365 1.55 -20.04 7.79
N LEU A 366 2.30 -20.84 7.04
CA LEU A 366 3.12 -20.38 5.94
C LEU A 366 2.33 -19.73 4.81
N LYS A 367 1.09 -20.15 4.60
CA LYS A 367 0.19 -19.61 3.56
C LYS A 367 -0.65 -18.42 4.01
N ASN A 368 -0.92 -18.26 5.31
CA ASN A 368 -1.94 -17.33 5.79
C ASN A 368 -1.49 -16.42 6.94
N ASP A 369 -0.29 -16.63 7.50
CA ASP A 369 0.23 -15.85 8.61
C ASP A 369 1.54 -15.14 8.19
N PRO A 370 1.44 -13.92 7.67
CA PRO A 370 2.62 -13.17 7.24
C PRO A 370 3.58 -12.85 8.41
N THR A 371 3.07 -12.75 9.64
CA THR A 371 3.90 -12.50 10.82
C THR A 371 4.76 -13.71 11.13
N PHE A 372 4.20 -14.92 11.03
CA PHE A 372 4.95 -16.15 11.19
C PHE A 372 6.03 -16.30 10.11
N VAL A 373 5.69 -16.01 8.85
CA VAL A 373 6.62 -16.07 7.73
C VAL A 373 7.75 -15.06 7.89
N GLN A 374 7.43 -13.83 8.22
CA GLN A 374 8.42 -12.77 8.43
C GLN A 374 9.34 -13.05 9.64
N GLY A 375 8.77 -13.54 10.74
CA GLY A 375 9.54 -13.90 11.94
C GLY A 375 10.53 -15.05 11.72
N ASN A 376 10.34 -15.83 10.64
CA ASN A 376 11.19 -16.98 10.31
C ASN A 376 11.91 -16.80 8.96
N ARG A 377 11.97 -15.57 8.42
CA ARG A 377 12.48 -15.24 7.09
C ARG A 377 13.86 -15.83 6.81
N GLU A 378 14.82 -15.62 7.71
CA GLU A 378 16.20 -16.09 7.54
C GLU A 378 16.22 -17.62 7.39
N ARG A 379 15.52 -18.32 8.27
CA ARG A 379 15.44 -19.79 8.25
C ARG A 379 14.76 -20.31 6.98
N LEU A 380 13.71 -19.69 6.55
CA LEU A 380 13.00 -20.08 5.32
C LEU A 380 13.86 -19.85 4.08
N ASN A 381 14.60 -18.74 4.03
CA ASN A 381 15.52 -18.45 2.93
C ASN A 381 16.71 -19.42 2.89
N GLU A 382 17.24 -19.86 4.07
CA GLU A 382 18.25 -20.92 4.15
C GLU A 382 17.75 -22.22 3.49
N ILE A 383 16.53 -22.65 3.82
CA ILE A 383 15.96 -23.90 3.28
C ILE A 383 15.77 -23.78 1.76
N PHE A 384 15.36 -22.63 1.27
CA PHE A 384 15.25 -22.39 -0.17
C PHE A 384 16.59 -22.22 -0.88
N GLY A 385 17.66 -21.93 -0.13
CA GLY A 385 18.98 -21.63 -0.70
C GLY A 385 19.05 -20.30 -1.44
N LYS A 386 18.04 -19.44 -1.25
CA LYS A 386 17.97 -18.09 -1.82
C LYS A 386 16.94 -17.23 -1.10
N GLU A 387 17.05 -15.93 -1.26
CA GLU A 387 16.06 -14.98 -0.75
C GLU A 387 14.78 -15.01 -1.60
N ILE A 388 13.64 -15.34 -0.96
CA ILE A 388 12.32 -15.43 -1.61
C ILE A 388 11.21 -14.74 -0.80
N ILE A 389 11.55 -14.27 0.42
CA ILE A 389 10.63 -13.63 1.34
C ILE A 389 11.18 -12.26 1.71
#